data_e0c510cd8c12ceceb2cfa752e77f2836
#
_entry.id   e0c510cd8c12ceceb2cfa752e77f2836
#
_cell.length_a   1.000
_cell.length_b   1.000
_cell.length_c   1.000
_cell.angle_alpha   90.00
_cell.angle_beta   90.00
_cell.angle_gamma   90.00
#
_symmetry.space_group_name_H-M   'P 1'
#
loop_
_entity.id
_entity.type
_entity.pdbx_description
1 polymer ?
#
loop_
_entity_poly.entity_id
_entity_poly.type
_entity_poly.pdbx_seq_one_letter_code
_entity_poly.pdbx_strand_id
1 'polypeptide(L)'
;YLMAKICMAGAGSVIETAKLIKTEMLERGKVPPDLRAEVYHVQDGVGVALFVFERYYMRTSGFTSLTVAVTGDNEAVYVDGIGAGGGGMMEAIWSTEDKLLKTLIEILKERGFEEFIQEEK
;
A
#
# COMPACT_ATOMS: atom_id res chain seq x y z
N TYR A 1 3.87 -8.48 18.65
CA TYR A 1 3.01 -7.80 17.67
C TYR A 1 3.77 -7.56 16.37
N LEU A 2 3.28 -8.14 15.31
CA LEU A 2 3.89 -8.00 14.00
C LEU A 2 2.89 -7.34 13.06
N MET A 3 3.40 -6.77 11.98
CA MET A 3 2.56 -6.17 10.93
C MET A 3 2.80 -6.90 9.61
N ALA A 4 1.77 -7.03 8.81
CA ALA A 4 1.91 -7.54 7.45
C ALA A 4 2.58 -6.48 6.59
N LYS A 5 3.57 -6.87 5.81
CA LYS A 5 4.28 -5.93 4.94
C LYS A 5 4.68 -6.56 3.63
N ILE A 6 4.81 -5.74 2.61
CA ILE A 6 5.35 -6.13 1.32
C ILE A 6 6.16 -4.99 0.74
N CYS A 7 7.18 -5.34 -0.01
CA CYS A 7 7.94 -4.38 -0.81
C CYS A 7 7.95 -4.86 -2.25
N MET A 8 7.62 -3.98 -3.17
CA MET A 8 7.63 -4.28 -4.60
C MET A 8 8.42 -3.23 -5.35
N ALA A 9 9.02 -3.64 -6.44
CA ALA A 9 9.82 -2.76 -7.28
C ALA A 9 9.39 -2.85 -8.73
N GLY A 10 9.45 -1.74 -9.42
CA GLY A 10 9.08 -1.68 -10.82
C GLY A 10 9.64 -0.45 -11.52
N ALA A 11 9.29 -0.31 -12.79
CA ALA A 11 9.70 0.83 -13.59
C ALA A 11 8.61 1.89 -13.56
N GLY A 12 9.00 3.14 -13.84
CA GLY A 12 8.08 4.26 -13.90
C GLY A 12 8.55 5.43 -13.05
N SER A 13 7.62 6.31 -12.74
CA SER A 13 7.93 7.45 -11.89
C SER A 13 7.19 7.35 -10.56
N VAL A 14 7.72 8.03 -9.56
CA VAL A 14 7.09 8.09 -8.24
C VAL A 14 5.68 8.69 -8.36
N ILE A 15 5.54 9.79 -9.09
CA ILE A 15 4.26 10.47 -9.22
C ILE A 15 3.22 9.63 -9.95
N GLU A 16 3.58 9.02 -11.07
CA GLU A 16 2.64 8.18 -11.82
C GLU A 16 2.22 6.96 -11.02
N THR A 17 3.16 6.33 -10.34
CA THR A 17 2.87 5.17 -9.49
C THR A 17 1.97 5.57 -8.33
N ALA A 18 2.25 6.70 -7.70
CA ALA A 18 1.43 7.21 -6.60
C ALA A 18 0.01 7.49 -7.04
N LYS A 19 -0.17 8.14 -8.20
CA LYS A 19 -1.50 8.43 -8.74
C LYS A 19 -2.27 7.16 -9.06
N LEU A 20 -1.59 6.19 -9.64
CA LEU A 20 -2.18 4.89 -9.94
C LEU A 20 -2.69 4.20 -8.67
N ILE A 21 -1.84 4.13 -7.66
CA ILE A 21 -2.19 3.48 -6.39
C ILE A 21 -3.39 4.19 -5.76
N LYS A 22 -3.35 5.50 -5.67
CA LYS A 22 -4.44 6.28 -5.08
C LYS A 22 -5.75 6.00 -5.80
N THR A 23 -5.77 6.14 -7.12
CA THR A 23 -6.98 5.96 -7.91
C THR A 23 -7.52 4.54 -7.78
N GLU A 24 -6.66 3.54 -7.94
CA GLU A 24 -7.10 2.16 -7.93
C GLU A 24 -7.53 1.69 -6.54
N MET A 25 -6.84 2.11 -5.49
CA MET A 25 -7.23 1.75 -4.13
C MET A 25 -8.60 2.30 -3.76
N LEU A 26 -8.91 3.51 -4.22
CA LEU A 26 -10.18 4.16 -3.90
C LEU A 26 -11.33 3.68 -4.78
N GLU A 27 -11.06 2.99 -5.87
CA GLU A 27 -12.09 2.55 -6.81
C GLU A 27 -12.34 1.04 -6.81
N ARG A 28 -11.37 0.24 -6.41
CA ARG A 28 -11.51 -1.22 -6.47
C ARG A 28 -12.33 -1.78 -5.30
N GLY A 29 -13.07 -2.85 -5.62
CA GLY A 29 -13.81 -3.60 -4.64
C GLY A 29 -15.18 -3.01 -4.33
N LYS A 30 -15.93 -3.76 -3.54
CA LYS A 30 -17.30 -3.37 -3.17
C LYS A 30 -17.33 -2.28 -2.11
N VAL A 31 -16.33 -2.28 -1.23
CA VAL A 31 -16.22 -1.32 -0.15
C VAL A 31 -14.80 -0.77 -0.17
N PRO A 32 -14.54 0.29 -0.93
CA PRO A 32 -13.20 0.87 -0.95
C PRO A 32 -12.84 1.49 0.39
N PRO A 33 -11.53 1.58 0.68
CA PRO A 33 -11.10 2.23 1.92
C PRO A 33 -11.24 3.74 1.83
N ASP A 34 -11.11 4.40 2.97
CA ASP A 34 -10.97 5.85 3.04
C ASP A 34 -9.49 6.22 2.98
N LEU A 35 -9.18 7.29 2.29
CA LEU A 35 -7.83 7.86 2.30
C LEU A 35 -7.72 8.82 3.47
N ARG A 36 -6.89 8.47 4.46
CA ARG A 36 -6.76 9.24 5.70
C ARG A 36 -5.60 10.22 5.69
N ALA A 37 -4.56 9.93 4.93
CA ALA A 37 -3.40 10.81 4.84
C ALA A 37 -2.76 10.68 3.48
N GLU A 38 -2.21 11.77 3.00
CA GLU A 38 -1.59 11.85 1.70
C GLU A 38 -0.47 12.89 1.76
N VAL A 39 0.75 12.46 1.46
CA VAL A 39 1.93 13.33 1.54
C VAL A 39 2.80 13.11 0.31
N TYR A 40 3.29 14.19 -0.26
CA TYR A 40 4.19 14.15 -1.41
C TYR A 40 5.42 14.99 -1.15
N HIS A 41 6.60 14.42 -1.36
CA HIS A 41 7.88 15.13 -1.37
C HIS A 41 8.66 14.62 -2.58
N VAL A 42 8.36 15.19 -3.75
CA VAL A 42 8.99 14.77 -5.00
C VAL A 42 9.54 15.99 -5.71
N GLN A 43 10.80 15.91 -6.12
CA GLN A 43 11.46 16.98 -6.86
C GLN A 43 12.31 16.33 -7.97
N ASP A 44 12.10 16.76 -9.21
CA ASP A 44 12.83 16.25 -10.38
C ASP A 44 12.76 14.73 -10.52
N GLY A 45 11.60 14.17 -10.17
CA GLY A 45 11.37 12.72 -10.29
C GLY A 45 11.89 11.90 -9.13
N VAL A 46 12.55 12.53 -8.15
CA VAL A 46 13.12 11.84 -7.00
C VAL A 46 12.33 12.21 -5.74
N GLY A 47 11.97 11.22 -4.97
CA GLY A 47 11.29 11.53 -3.72
C GLY A 47 10.41 10.42 -3.20
N VAL A 48 9.39 10.84 -2.44
CA VAL A 48 8.49 9.94 -1.75
C VAL A 48 7.05 10.43 -1.80
N ALA A 49 6.12 9.48 -1.93
CA ALA A 49 4.71 9.73 -1.71
C ALA A 49 4.24 8.76 -0.63
N LEU A 50 3.42 9.23 0.29
CA LEU A 50 2.91 8.45 1.41
C LEU A 50 1.40 8.52 1.44
N PHE A 51 0.76 7.37 1.64
CA PHE A 51 -0.68 7.29 1.80
C PHE A 51 -1.03 6.44 3.01
N VAL A 52 -2.10 6.79 3.69
CA VAL A 52 -2.69 5.93 4.70
C VAL A 52 -4.14 5.69 4.31
N PHE A 53 -4.48 4.45 4.05
CA PHE A 53 -5.84 4.00 3.75
C PHE A 53 -6.37 3.27 4.97
N GLU A 54 -7.66 3.40 5.21
CA GLU A 54 -8.29 2.77 6.36
C GLU A 54 -9.66 2.24 5.99
N ARG A 55 -10.00 1.05 6.51
CA ARG A 55 -11.31 0.46 6.33
C ARG A 55 -11.84 0.02 7.69
N TYR A 56 -13.06 0.44 7.99
CA TYR A 56 -13.75 0.04 9.19
C TYR A 56 -14.66 -1.15 8.91
N TYR A 57 -14.69 -2.10 9.84
CA TYR A 57 -15.52 -3.28 9.74
C TYR A 57 -16.56 -3.24 10.86
N MET A 58 -17.80 -2.98 10.48
CA MET A 58 -18.89 -2.85 11.47
C MET A 58 -19.13 -4.15 12.23
N ARG A 59 -19.00 -5.28 11.55
CA ARG A 59 -19.29 -6.58 12.13
C ARG A 59 -18.40 -6.91 13.33
N THR A 60 -17.15 -6.52 13.29
CA THR A 60 -16.17 -6.81 14.33
C THR A 60 -15.79 -5.60 15.17
N SER A 61 -16.36 -4.45 14.86
CA SER A 61 -16.01 -3.16 15.47
C SER A 61 -14.51 -2.88 15.41
N GLY A 62 -13.88 -3.40 14.36
CA GLY A 62 -12.45 -3.22 14.15
C GLY A 62 -12.18 -2.47 12.86
N PHE A 63 -10.90 -2.20 12.64
CA PHE A 63 -10.48 -1.55 11.40
C PHE A 63 -9.15 -2.12 10.94
N THR A 64 -8.87 -1.96 9.65
CA THR A 64 -7.55 -2.22 9.11
C THR A 64 -7.04 -0.93 8.46
N SER A 65 -5.75 -0.74 8.51
CA SER A 65 -5.09 0.35 7.80
C SER A 65 -4.02 -0.21 6.89
N LEU A 66 -3.76 0.51 5.83
CA LEU A 66 -2.66 0.23 4.92
C LEU A 66 -1.87 1.51 4.74
N THR A 67 -0.60 1.46 5.14
CA THR A 67 0.32 2.56 4.89
C THR A 67 1.13 2.21 3.65
N VAL A 68 1.17 3.10 2.69
CA VAL A 68 1.89 2.89 1.43
C VAL A 68 2.93 3.98 1.27
N ALA A 69 4.17 3.57 1.05
CA ALA A 69 5.26 4.49 0.71
C ALA A 69 5.71 4.19 -0.71
N VAL A 70 5.72 5.21 -1.56
CA VAL A 70 6.22 5.12 -2.92
C VAL A 70 7.49 5.94 -2.97
N THR A 71 8.62 5.29 -3.22
CA THR A 71 9.92 5.95 -3.27
C THR A 71 10.62 5.63 -4.57
N GLY A 72 11.53 6.46 -4.98
CA GLY A 72 12.30 6.15 -6.18
C GLY A 72 13.06 7.32 -6.73
N ASP A 73 13.68 7.02 -7.84
CA ASP A 73 14.40 7.98 -8.65
C ASP A 73 13.95 7.81 -10.11
N ASN A 74 14.80 8.23 -11.06
CA ASN A 74 14.44 8.13 -12.48
C ASN A 74 14.67 6.74 -13.06
N GLU A 75 15.14 5.79 -12.27
CA GLU A 75 15.45 4.44 -12.74
C GLU A 75 14.50 3.39 -12.21
N ALA A 76 14.15 3.48 -10.93
CA ALA A 76 13.31 2.47 -10.30
C ALA A 76 12.38 3.08 -9.27
N VAL A 77 11.23 2.45 -9.11
CA VAL A 77 10.23 2.84 -8.10
C VAL A 77 10.03 1.66 -7.16
N TYR A 78 10.04 1.96 -5.88
CA TYR A 78 9.78 0.99 -4.81
C TYR A 78 8.49 1.34 -4.11
N VAL A 79 7.68 0.34 -3.84
CA VAL A 79 6.42 0.51 -3.13
C VAL A 79 6.44 -0.40 -1.91
N ASP A 80 6.34 0.21 -0.74
CA ASP A 80 6.23 -0.50 0.52
C ASP A 80 4.82 -0.39 1.05
N GLY A 81 4.22 -1.52 1.38
CA GLY A 81 2.91 -1.55 1.98
C GLY A 81 2.98 -2.19 3.35
N ILE A 82 2.38 -1.55 4.34
CA ILE A 82 2.36 -2.04 5.71
C ILE A 82 0.92 -2.06 6.18
N GLY A 83 0.42 -3.27 6.47
CA GLY A 83 -0.94 -3.46 6.98
C GLY A 83 -0.95 -3.54 8.48
N ALA A 84 -1.92 -2.89 9.10
CA ALA A 84 -2.11 -2.92 10.53
C ALA A 84 -3.61 -2.96 10.83
N GLY A 85 -3.99 -3.42 12.02
CA GLY A 85 -5.38 -3.46 12.40
C GLY A 85 -5.60 -3.31 13.88
N GLY A 86 -6.82 -2.96 14.24
CA GLY A 86 -7.26 -2.80 15.61
C GLY A 86 -8.59 -3.51 15.84
N GLY A 87 -9.02 -3.54 17.11
CA GLY A 87 -10.23 -4.26 17.48
C GLY A 87 -10.05 -5.76 17.31
N GLY A 88 -10.95 -6.40 16.61
CA GLY A 88 -10.90 -7.84 16.35
C GLY A 88 -10.19 -8.23 15.07
N MET A 89 -9.45 -7.33 14.46
CA MET A 89 -8.89 -7.53 13.12
C MET A 89 -7.46 -8.07 13.07
N MET A 90 -6.84 -8.33 14.21
CA MET A 90 -5.45 -8.79 14.24
C MET A 90 -5.22 -10.07 13.46
N GLU A 91 -6.13 -11.02 13.55
CA GLU A 91 -6.01 -12.28 12.81
C GLU A 91 -6.12 -12.06 11.31
N ALA A 92 -6.97 -11.14 10.88
CA ALA A 92 -7.17 -10.85 9.45
C ALA A 92 -5.91 -10.27 8.82
N ILE A 93 -5.11 -9.54 9.57
CA ILE A 93 -3.85 -8.98 9.07
C ILE A 93 -2.83 -10.07 8.77
N TRP A 94 -2.85 -11.14 9.55
CA TRP A 94 -1.90 -12.25 9.40
C TRP A 94 -2.35 -13.29 8.41
N SER A 95 -3.64 -13.28 8.06
CA SER A 95 -4.16 -14.22 7.08
C SER A 95 -3.97 -13.66 5.68
N THR A 96 -4.16 -14.51 4.69
CA THR A 96 -4.18 -14.07 3.29
C THR A 96 -5.42 -13.23 2.98
N GLU A 97 -6.19 -12.90 3.99
CA GLU A 97 -7.44 -12.16 3.86
C GLU A 97 -7.32 -10.67 4.11
N ASP A 98 -6.12 -10.15 4.36
CA ASP A 98 -5.92 -8.71 4.40
C ASP A 98 -6.16 -8.15 3.00
N LYS A 99 -7.38 -7.70 2.80
CA LYS A 99 -7.82 -7.29 1.46
C LYS A 99 -7.19 -6.00 0.98
N LEU A 100 -6.82 -5.10 1.88
CA LEU A 100 -6.18 -3.85 1.46
C LEU A 100 -4.78 -4.13 0.91
N LEU A 101 -4.00 -4.93 1.63
CA LEU A 101 -2.65 -5.28 1.17
C LEU A 101 -2.71 -6.11 -0.11
N LYS A 102 -3.64 -7.06 -0.17
CA LYS A 102 -3.86 -7.86 -1.37
C LYS A 102 -4.20 -7.01 -2.59
N THR A 103 -5.08 -6.03 -2.41
CA THR A 103 -5.47 -5.13 -3.49
C THR A 103 -4.27 -4.35 -4.00
N LEU A 104 -3.43 -3.85 -3.08
CA LEU A 104 -2.20 -3.15 -3.46
C LEU A 104 -1.30 -4.05 -4.31
N ILE A 105 -1.09 -5.28 -3.87
CA ILE A 105 -0.27 -6.25 -4.59
C ILE A 105 -0.82 -6.50 -5.99
N GLU A 106 -2.12 -6.69 -6.11
CA GLU A 106 -2.77 -6.92 -7.40
C GLU A 106 -2.57 -5.74 -8.36
N ILE A 107 -2.76 -4.52 -7.86
CA ILE A 107 -2.55 -3.29 -8.66
C ILE A 107 -1.13 -3.27 -9.21
N LEU A 108 -0.17 -3.52 -8.35
CA LEU A 108 1.24 -3.42 -8.72
C LEU A 108 1.66 -4.55 -9.68
N LYS A 109 1.18 -5.77 -9.45
CA LYS A 109 1.47 -6.88 -10.36
C LYS A 109 0.91 -6.66 -11.76
N GLU A 110 -0.25 -6.05 -11.87
CA GLU A 110 -0.84 -5.71 -13.18
C GLU A 110 0.02 -4.72 -13.96
N ARG A 111 0.88 -3.98 -13.27
CA ARG A 111 1.77 -3.01 -13.89
C ARG A 111 3.21 -3.51 -14.01
N GLY A 112 3.41 -4.81 -13.78
CA GLY A 112 4.72 -5.41 -13.94
C GLY A 112 5.65 -5.28 -12.75
N PHE A 113 5.16 -4.80 -11.62
CA PHE A 113 5.96 -4.75 -10.40
C PHE A 113 6.19 -6.15 -9.87
N GLU A 114 7.35 -6.37 -9.31
CA GLU A 114 7.73 -7.65 -8.72
C GLU A 114 8.09 -7.46 -7.26
N GLU A 115 7.90 -8.51 -6.48
CA GLU A 115 8.28 -8.47 -5.08
C GLU A 115 9.79 -8.27 -4.96
N PHE A 116 10.16 -7.34 -4.09
CA PHE A 116 11.54 -7.01 -3.83
C PHE A 116 11.87 -7.40 -2.40
N ILE A 117 12.84 -8.30 -2.25
CA ILE A 117 13.27 -8.75 -0.93
C ILE A 117 14.56 -8.03 -0.59
N GLN A 118 14.48 -7.17 0.43
CA GLN A 118 15.62 -6.42 0.89
C GLN A 118 16.38 -7.26 1.91
N GLU A 119 17.70 -7.39 1.73
CA GLU A 119 18.52 -8.08 2.72
C GLU A 119 18.61 -7.27 4.00
N GLU A 120 18.42 -7.96 5.11
CA GLU A 120 18.62 -7.36 6.43
C GLU A 120 20.11 -7.28 6.73
N LYS A 121 20.51 -6.17 7.30
CA LYS A 121 21.89 -5.96 7.70
C LYS A 121 22.08 -6.16 9.19
#